data_3e8a3d46c9be035ef104998754121712
#
_entry.id   3e8a3d46c9be035ef104998754121712
#
_cell.length_a   1.000
_cell.length_b   1.000
_cell.length_c   1.000
_cell.angle_alpha   90.00
_cell.angle_beta   90.00
_cell.angle_gamma   90.00
#
_symmetry.space_group_name_H-M   'P 1'
#
loop_
_entity.id
_entity.type
_entity.pdbx_description
1 polymer ?
#
loop_
_entity_poly.entity_id
_entity_poly.type
_entity_poly.pdbx_seq_one_letter_code
_entity_poly.pdbx_strand_id
1 'polypeptide(L)'
;MALRAVQSVQGFMKSKMHVLENSSRLRRFLRESLSLAVLLLGLLAVRSTLADHYYVPSGSMEPTLIPGDRVVVDKRTYGLRVPFTNIQFLEGDTVRRGEVVIFDSPRDGTRLIKRIVAVAGDSVVVRNGRLSINGQVMAHAEQLNVEVFGDRIVSLDLSDGGGPDYSGEIMQGKLLAVGDHRGNSLDGRIFGVVDEESVYGRAVAVYFRRGDGFIWQKL
;
A
#
# COMPACT_ATOMS: atom_id res chain seq x y z
N MET A 1 -77.05 -14.02 21.68
CA MET A 1 -76.41 -13.43 20.51
C MET A 1 -75.21 -12.54 20.85
N ALA A 2 -75.23 -11.78 21.93
CA ALA A 2 -74.20 -10.81 22.33
C ALA A 2 -72.80 -11.41 22.67
N LEU A 3 -72.76 -12.60 23.32
CA LEU A 3 -71.47 -13.21 23.72
C LEU A 3 -70.54 -13.61 22.48
N ARG A 4 -71.12 -14.06 21.41
CA ARG A 4 -70.34 -14.38 20.16
C ARG A 4 -69.72 -13.16 19.45
N ALA A 5 -70.42 -12.03 19.51
CA ALA A 5 -69.93 -10.77 18.95
C ALA A 5 -68.77 -10.21 19.75
N VAL A 6 -68.75 -10.32 21.06
CA VAL A 6 -67.62 -9.88 21.92
C VAL A 6 -66.41 -10.73 21.73
N GLN A 7 -66.50 -12.05 21.56
CA GLN A 7 -65.39 -12.95 21.31
C GLN A 7 -64.75 -12.70 19.92
N SER A 8 -65.54 -12.38 18.92
CA SER A 8 -65.05 -12.08 17.57
C SER A 8 -64.28 -10.74 17.55
N VAL A 9 -64.72 -9.73 18.27
CA VAL A 9 -64.04 -8.43 18.38
C VAL A 9 -62.72 -8.59 19.14
N GLN A 10 -62.70 -9.37 20.25
CA GLN A 10 -61.47 -9.64 20.99
C GLN A 10 -60.44 -10.42 20.16
N GLY A 11 -60.85 -11.39 19.34
CA GLY A 11 -59.99 -12.14 18.42
C GLY A 11 -59.38 -11.23 17.36
N PHE A 12 -60.17 -10.34 16.79
CA PHE A 12 -59.72 -9.37 15.77
C PHE A 12 -58.73 -8.33 16.36
N MET A 13 -58.99 -7.84 17.57
CA MET A 13 -58.07 -6.92 18.25
C MET A 13 -56.73 -7.61 18.61
N LYS A 14 -56.76 -8.85 19.10
CA LYS A 14 -55.52 -9.62 19.36
C LYS A 14 -54.71 -9.86 18.09
N SER A 15 -55.36 -10.20 16.98
CA SER A 15 -54.70 -10.39 15.68
C SER A 15 -54.04 -9.10 15.17
N LYS A 16 -54.74 -7.96 15.23
CA LYS A 16 -54.17 -6.66 14.87
C LYS A 16 -53.00 -6.25 15.76
N MET A 17 -53.08 -6.47 17.08
CA MET A 17 -51.97 -6.18 18.00
C MET A 17 -50.73 -7.04 17.67
N HIS A 18 -50.90 -8.32 17.40
CA HIS A 18 -49.78 -9.22 17.00
C HIS A 18 -49.09 -8.78 15.71
N VAL A 19 -49.85 -8.33 14.71
CA VAL A 19 -49.32 -7.82 13.45
C VAL A 19 -48.53 -6.51 13.66
N LEU A 20 -49.05 -5.61 14.50
CA LEU A 20 -48.37 -4.34 14.82
C LEU A 20 -47.11 -4.56 15.65
N GLU A 21 -47.13 -5.48 16.61
CA GLU A 21 -45.96 -5.83 17.42
C GLU A 21 -44.84 -6.49 16.55
N ASN A 22 -45.23 -7.38 15.65
CA ASN A 22 -44.27 -8.03 14.73
C ASN A 22 -43.64 -7.04 13.74
N SER A 23 -44.42 -6.07 13.26
CA SER A 23 -43.95 -5.01 12.38
C SER A 23 -42.96 -4.05 13.08
N SER A 24 -43.17 -3.77 14.36
CA SER A 24 -42.31 -2.91 15.17
C SER A 24 -40.97 -3.60 15.49
N ARG A 25 -40.99 -4.90 15.79
CA ARG A 25 -39.80 -5.73 16.03
C ARG A 25 -38.97 -5.85 14.73
N LEU A 26 -39.63 -6.08 13.60
CA LEU A 26 -38.95 -6.14 12.30
C LEU A 26 -38.28 -4.80 11.93
N ARG A 27 -38.96 -3.68 12.12
CA ARG A 27 -38.39 -2.34 11.88
C ARG A 27 -37.19 -2.06 12.79
N ARG A 28 -37.27 -2.45 14.08
CA ARG A 28 -36.15 -2.31 15.01
C ARG A 28 -34.97 -3.16 14.55
N PHE A 29 -35.18 -4.43 14.23
CA PHE A 29 -34.14 -5.33 13.72
C PHE A 29 -33.48 -4.80 12.44
N LEU A 30 -34.29 -4.33 11.48
CA LEU A 30 -33.77 -3.74 10.25
C LEU A 30 -32.91 -2.49 10.51
N ARG A 31 -33.33 -1.64 11.43
CA ARG A 31 -32.58 -0.42 11.79
C ARG A 31 -31.27 -0.75 12.49
N GLU A 32 -31.27 -1.72 13.40
CA GLU A 32 -30.07 -2.17 14.11
C GLU A 32 -29.08 -2.85 13.14
N SER A 33 -29.59 -3.72 12.26
CA SER A 33 -28.78 -4.35 11.20
C SER A 33 -28.21 -3.34 10.22
N LEU A 34 -28.96 -2.32 9.82
CA LEU A 34 -28.49 -1.25 8.95
C LEU A 34 -27.40 -0.42 9.64
N SER A 35 -27.57 -0.10 10.92
CA SER A 35 -26.56 0.64 11.69
C SER A 35 -25.25 -0.12 11.79
N LEU A 36 -25.33 -1.45 12.04
CA LEU A 36 -24.16 -2.33 12.05
C LEU A 36 -23.49 -2.41 10.68
N ALA A 37 -24.28 -2.55 9.62
CA ALA A 37 -23.77 -2.58 8.25
C ALA A 37 -23.04 -1.28 7.87
N VAL A 38 -23.62 -0.12 8.22
CA VAL A 38 -22.99 1.19 8.00
C VAL A 38 -21.68 1.32 8.79
N LEU A 39 -21.65 0.87 10.04
CA LEU A 39 -20.43 0.86 10.85
C LEU A 39 -19.34 -0.02 10.21
N LEU A 40 -19.69 -1.25 9.80
CA LEU A 40 -18.74 -2.17 9.15
C LEU A 40 -18.24 -1.63 7.82
N LEU A 41 -19.11 -1.05 7.00
CA LEU A 41 -18.72 -0.38 5.76
C LEU A 41 -17.79 0.80 6.02
N GLY A 42 -18.06 1.60 7.06
CA GLY A 42 -17.17 2.68 7.48
C GLY A 42 -15.79 2.20 7.88
N LEU A 43 -15.70 1.13 8.69
CA LEU A 43 -14.42 0.52 9.09
C LEU A 43 -13.66 -0.05 7.88
N LEU A 44 -14.35 -0.72 6.96
CA LEU A 44 -13.74 -1.23 5.73
C LEU A 44 -13.24 -0.10 4.82
N ALA A 45 -14.00 1.00 4.71
CA ALA A 45 -13.58 2.17 3.95
C ALA A 45 -12.33 2.81 4.53
N VAL A 46 -12.27 2.99 5.86
CA VAL A 46 -11.08 3.50 6.56
C VAL A 46 -9.87 2.60 6.29
N ARG A 47 -10.01 1.28 6.47
CA ARG A 47 -8.94 0.32 6.17
C ARG A 47 -8.49 0.39 4.70
N SER A 48 -9.42 0.48 3.77
CA SER A 48 -9.12 0.55 2.34
C SER A 48 -8.32 1.80 1.95
N THR A 49 -8.50 2.90 2.67
CA THR A 49 -7.96 4.22 2.29
C THR A 49 -6.67 4.60 3.01
N LEU A 50 -6.49 4.19 4.28
CA LEU A 50 -5.44 4.78 5.11
C LEU A 50 -4.16 3.93 5.21
N ALA A 51 -4.28 2.64 5.46
CA ALA A 51 -3.14 1.77 5.68
C ALA A 51 -3.42 0.34 5.22
N ASP A 52 -2.37 -0.33 4.81
CA ASP A 52 -2.40 -1.73 4.43
C ASP A 52 -1.16 -2.46 4.92
N HIS A 53 -1.11 -3.76 4.72
CA HIS A 53 0.07 -4.55 4.96
C HIS A 53 0.49 -5.26 3.67
N TYR A 54 1.78 -5.39 3.46
CA TYR A 54 2.34 -6.07 2.30
C TYR A 54 3.25 -7.21 2.74
N TYR A 55 3.11 -8.37 2.10
CA TYR A 55 3.99 -9.51 2.27
C TYR A 55 5.10 -9.44 1.23
N VAL A 56 6.35 -9.55 1.65
CA VAL A 56 7.54 -9.53 0.78
C VAL A 56 7.78 -10.93 0.22
N PRO A 57 7.56 -11.15 -1.08
CA PRO A 57 7.64 -12.50 -1.65
C PRO A 57 9.04 -12.90 -2.11
N SER A 58 9.95 -11.95 -2.32
CA SER A 58 11.26 -12.18 -2.95
C SER A 58 12.38 -11.39 -2.30
N GLY A 59 13.63 -11.82 -2.53
CA GLY A 59 14.83 -11.17 -2.01
C GLY A 59 15.30 -9.92 -2.77
N SER A 60 14.53 -9.40 -3.72
CA SER A 60 14.96 -8.26 -4.56
C SER A 60 15.22 -6.96 -3.80
N MET A 61 14.84 -6.87 -2.54
CA MET A 61 15.05 -5.74 -1.63
C MET A 61 16.00 -6.06 -0.47
N GLU A 62 16.67 -7.21 -0.51
CA GLU A 62 17.73 -7.52 0.46
C GLU A 62 18.89 -6.52 0.35
N PRO A 63 19.48 -6.14 1.49
CA PRO A 63 19.23 -6.60 2.85
C PRO A 63 18.13 -5.83 3.58
N THR A 64 17.54 -4.80 2.99
CA THR A 64 16.52 -3.95 3.64
C THR A 64 15.27 -4.75 4.02
N LEU A 65 14.75 -5.53 3.07
CA LEU A 65 13.61 -6.43 3.25
C LEU A 65 14.00 -7.84 2.81
N ILE A 66 13.67 -8.82 3.63
CA ILE A 66 13.92 -10.23 3.32
C ILE A 66 12.60 -10.96 2.98
N PRO A 67 12.65 -12.07 2.21
CA PRO A 67 11.47 -12.87 1.91
C PRO A 67 10.77 -13.34 3.18
N GLY A 68 9.45 -13.07 3.28
CA GLY A 68 8.64 -13.37 4.46
C GLY A 68 8.39 -12.19 5.37
N ASP A 69 9.08 -11.06 5.20
CA ASP A 69 8.77 -9.84 5.92
C ASP A 69 7.34 -9.36 5.66
N ARG A 70 6.73 -8.77 6.69
CA ARG A 70 5.45 -8.08 6.57
C ARG A 70 5.65 -6.61 6.88
N VAL A 71 5.23 -5.77 5.94
CA VAL A 71 5.50 -4.34 5.92
C VAL A 71 4.19 -3.57 6.11
N VAL A 72 4.23 -2.54 6.95
CA VAL A 72 3.16 -1.54 7.04
C VAL A 72 3.28 -0.58 5.87
N VAL A 73 2.18 -0.36 5.16
CA VAL A 73 2.09 0.53 4.00
C VAL A 73 1.18 1.71 4.34
N ASP A 74 1.71 2.91 4.29
CA ASP A 74 0.93 4.15 4.40
C ASP A 74 0.47 4.57 3.00
N LYS A 75 -0.82 4.51 2.78
CA LYS A 75 -1.47 4.88 1.52
C LYS A 75 -1.79 6.37 1.43
N ARG A 76 -1.78 7.07 2.57
CA ARG A 76 -2.13 8.50 2.65
C ARG A 76 -1.02 9.40 2.15
N THR A 77 0.23 8.94 2.26
CA THR A 77 1.43 9.76 1.96
C THR A 77 1.34 10.41 0.59
N TYR A 78 0.87 9.67 -0.42
CA TYR A 78 0.80 10.16 -1.80
C TYR A 78 -0.62 10.56 -2.23
N GLY A 79 -1.48 10.88 -1.24
CA GLY A 79 -2.85 11.33 -1.44
C GLY A 79 -3.90 10.30 -1.05
N LEU A 80 -5.11 10.80 -0.81
CA LEU A 80 -6.24 9.95 -0.45
C LEU A 80 -7.02 9.53 -1.69
N ARG A 81 -7.32 8.25 -1.79
CA ARG A 81 -8.12 7.67 -2.86
C ARG A 81 -9.51 7.30 -2.37
N VAL A 82 -10.49 7.37 -3.26
CA VAL A 82 -11.84 6.89 -2.97
C VAL A 82 -11.76 5.39 -2.63
N PRO A 83 -12.39 4.93 -1.53
CA PRO A 83 -12.38 3.52 -1.14
C PRO A 83 -12.75 2.61 -2.30
N PHE A 84 -11.99 1.51 -2.45
CA PHE A 84 -12.18 0.50 -3.51
C PHE A 84 -12.00 0.98 -4.95
N THR A 85 -11.43 2.17 -5.16
CA THR A 85 -11.12 2.74 -6.49
C THR A 85 -9.70 3.27 -6.54
N ASN A 86 -9.23 3.63 -7.75
CA ASN A 86 -7.97 4.33 -7.96
C ASN A 86 -8.16 5.86 -8.09
N ILE A 87 -9.37 6.36 -7.87
CA ILE A 87 -9.67 7.79 -8.00
C ILE A 87 -9.10 8.52 -6.79
N GLN A 88 -8.13 9.40 -7.01
CA GLN A 88 -7.55 10.27 -6.00
C GLN A 88 -8.44 11.50 -5.81
N PHE A 89 -8.85 11.80 -4.57
CA PHE A 89 -9.68 12.96 -4.24
C PHE A 89 -8.94 14.01 -3.41
N LEU A 90 -7.75 13.66 -2.90
CA LEU A 90 -6.88 14.59 -2.20
C LEU A 90 -5.44 14.33 -2.61
N GLU A 91 -4.73 15.38 -3.02
CA GLU A 91 -3.30 15.32 -3.29
C GLU A 91 -2.51 15.11 -2.00
N GLY A 92 -1.41 14.36 -2.09
CA GLY A 92 -0.50 14.08 -1.00
C GLY A 92 0.89 14.65 -1.25
N ASP A 93 1.86 14.15 -0.50
CA ASP A 93 3.26 14.46 -0.70
C ASP A 93 3.75 13.88 -2.03
N THR A 94 4.75 14.51 -2.63
CA THR A 94 5.47 13.94 -3.76
C THR A 94 6.40 12.82 -3.29
N VAL A 95 6.59 11.82 -4.15
CA VAL A 95 7.52 10.72 -3.88
C VAL A 95 8.95 11.24 -3.83
N ARG A 96 9.74 10.79 -2.83
CA ARG A 96 11.12 11.24 -2.63
C ARG A 96 12.12 10.13 -2.90
N ARG A 97 13.34 10.51 -3.28
CA ARG A 97 14.46 9.56 -3.42
C ARG A 97 14.72 8.85 -2.09
N GLY A 98 15.05 7.58 -2.17
CA GLY A 98 15.31 6.71 -1.01
C GLY A 98 14.05 6.09 -0.39
N GLU A 99 12.84 6.50 -0.76
CA GLU A 99 11.61 5.88 -0.25
C GLU A 99 11.37 4.51 -0.84
N VAL A 100 10.94 3.57 -0.01
CA VAL A 100 10.47 2.25 -0.44
C VAL A 100 8.97 2.35 -0.70
N VAL A 101 8.58 2.01 -1.92
CA VAL A 101 7.19 2.15 -2.36
C VAL A 101 6.64 0.85 -2.94
N ILE A 102 5.32 0.76 -2.94
CA ILE A 102 4.57 -0.30 -3.60
C ILE A 102 3.86 0.29 -4.81
N PHE A 103 4.00 -0.36 -5.96
CA PHE A 103 3.39 0.08 -7.22
C PHE A 103 3.09 -1.14 -8.10
N ASP A 104 2.29 -0.94 -9.13
CA ASP A 104 2.01 -1.98 -10.11
C ASP A 104 3.00 -1.86 -11.29
N SER A 105 3.65 -2.98 -11.63
CA SER A 105 4.65 -3.05 -12.70
C SER A 105 4.05 -2.61 -14.04
N PRO A 106 4.69 -1.69 -14.78
CA PRO A 106 4.23 -1.28 -16.10
C PRO A 106 4.30 -2.41 -17.14
N ARG A 107 5.03 -3.47 -16.86
CA ARG A 107 5.22 -4.62 -17.76
C ARG A 107 4.03 -5.56 -17.76
N ASP A 108 3.50 -5.91 -16.59
CA ASP A 108 2.54 -7.01 -16.42
C ASP A 108 1.50 -6.76 -15.32
N GLY A 109 1.49 -5.57 -14.71
CA GLY A 109 0.58 -5.22 -13.61
C GLY A 109 0.87 -5.93 -12.29
N THR A 110 1.94 -6.71 -12.18
CA THR A 110 2.34 -7.36 -10.93
C THR A 110 2.68 -6.31 -9.89
N ARG A 111 2.18 -6.49 -8.66
CA ARG A 111 2.49 -5.58 -7.55
C ARG A 111 3.90 -5.81 -7.04
N LEU A 112 4.71 -4.76 -7.10
CA LEU A 112 6.12 -4.76 -6.71
C LEU A 112 6.37 -3.85 -5.51
N ILE A 113 7.43 -4.18 -4.76
CA ILE A 113 8.01 -3.32 -3.74
C ILE A 113 9.45 -3.01 -4.14
N LYS A 114 9.79 -1.71 -4.31
CA LYS A 114 11.11 -1.25 -4.74
C LYS A 114 11.43 0.10 -4.08
N ARG A 115 12.71 0.48 -4.15
CA ARG A 115 13.17 1.80 -3.72
C ARG A 115 13.14 2.77 -4.88
N ILE A 116 12.58 3.96 -4.66
CA ILE A 116 12.69 5.06 -5.60
C ILE A 116 14.09 5.66 -5.49
N VAL A 117 14.86 5.53 -6.54
CA VAL A 117 16.22 6.05 -6.60
C VAL A 117 16.28 7.39 -7.30
N ALA A 118 15.35 7.69 -8.20
CA ALA A 118 15.30 8.97 -8.90
C ALA A 118 13.88 9.42 -9.20
N VAL A 119 13.68 10.73 -9.25
CA VAL A 119 12.42 11.41 -9.46
C VAL A 119 12.50 12.37 -10.66
N ALA A 120 11.38 12.97 -11.03
CA ALA A 120 11.30 13.91 -12.17
C ALA A 120 12.42 14.97 -12.13
N GLY A 121 13.07 15.20 -13.29
CA GLY A 121 14.16 16.13 -13.46
C GLY A 121 15.55 15.57 -13.15
N ASP A 122 15.65 14.30 -12.70
CA ASP A 122 16.94 13.68 -12.44
C ASP A 122 17.57 13.12 -13.71
N SER A 123 18.88 13.36 -13.87
CA SER A 123 19.76 12.61 -14.77
C SER A 123 20.40 11.47 -14.00
N VAL A 124 20.15 10.24 -14.41
CA VAL A 124 20.49 9.03 -13.66
C VAL A 124 21.44 8.15 -14.44
N VAL A 125 22.45 7.64 -13.75
CA VAL A 125 23.36 6.60 -14.28
C VAL A 125 23.47 5.50 -13.23
N VAL A 126 23.16 4.28 -13.60
CA VAL A 126 23.44 3.06 -12.82
C VAL A 126 24.48 2.24 -13.58
N ARG A 127 25.64 2.00 -12.98
CA ARG A 127 26.70 1.16 -13.55
C ARG A 127 27.22 0.18 -12.52
N ASN A 128 27.27 -1.10 -12.90
CA ASN A 128 27.67 -2.17 -11.98
C ASN A 128 26.91 -2.09 -10.63
N GLY A 129 25.60 -1.77 -10.68
CA GLY A 129 24.74 -1.62 -9.52
C GLY A 129 24.91 -0.34 -8.70
N ARG A 130 25.84 0.54 -9.07
CA ARG A 130 26.12 1.81 -8.37
C ARG A 130 25.41 2.97 -9.03
N LEU A 131 24.85 3.83 -8.21
CA LEU A 131 23.98 4.93 -8.63
C LEU A 131 24.75 6.26 -8.63
N SER A 132 24.54 7.03 -9.70
CA SER A 132 24.87 8.46 -9.75
C SER A 132 23.65 9.24 -10.19
N ILE A 133 23.39 10.37 -9.55
CA ILE A 133 22.27 11.27 -9.84
C ILE A 133 22.82 12.68 -10.06
N ASN A 134 22.46 13.28 -11.19
CA ASN A 134 22.92 14.63 -11.55
C ASN A 134 24.45 14.77 -11.48
N GLY A 135 25.17 13.71 -11.87
CA GLY A 135 26.62 13.65 -11.82
C GLY A 135 27.24 13.33 -10.45
N GLN A 136 26.43 13.27 -9.39
CA GLN A 136 26.89 12.95 -8.04
C GLN A 136 26.74 11.45 -7.78
N VAL A 137 27.84 10.80 -7.34
CA VAL A 137 27.82 9.40 -6.89
C VAL A 137 27.10 9.31 -5.55
N MET A 138 26.10 8.41 -5.46
CA MET A 138 25.29 8.23 -4.26
C MET A 138 25.90 7.28 -3.22
N ALA A 139 26.99 6.58 -3.58
CA ALA A 139 27.68 5.68 -2.68
C ALA A 139 28.32 6.45 -1.52
N HIS A 140 28.26 5.87 -0.31
CA HIS A 140 28.97 6.38 0.86
C HIS A 140 30.48 6.32 0.62
N ALA A 141 31.21 7.35 1.07
CA ALA A 141 32.64 7.49 0.78
C ALA A 141 33.50 6.30 1.25
N GLU A 142 33.15 5.70 2.38
CA GLU A 142 33.91 4.61 3.01
C GLU A 142 33.26 3.22 2.81
N GLN A 143 32.00 3.17 2.37
CA GLN A 143 31.22 1.93 2.25
C GLN A 143 30.55 1.86 0.87
N LEU A 144 31.21 1.21 -0.06
CA LEU A 144 30.76 1.16 -1.47
C LEU A 144 29.44 0.40 -1.70
N ASN A 145 28.97 -0.39 -0.73
CA ASN A 145 27.69 -1.08 -0.73
C ASN A 145 26.60 -0.32 0.04
N VAL A 146 26.83 0.98 0.29
CA VAL A 146 25.88 1.87 0.97
C VAL A 146 25.64 3.09 0.11
N GLU A 147 24.38 3.44 -0.11
CA GLU A 147 23.96 4.68 -0.78
C GLU A 147 23.29 5.64 0.22
N VAL A 148 23.43 6.94 -0.03
CA VAL A 148 22.92 7.99 0.83
C VAL A 148 21.94 8.86 0.05
N PHE A 149 20.70 8.97 0.53
CA PHE A 149 19.65 9.82 -0.02
C PHE A 149 19.21 10.84 1.04
N GLY A 150 19.92 11.96 1.12
CA GLY A 150 19.72 12.94 2.19
C GLY A 150 20.07 12.36 3.55
N ASP A 151 19.08 12.18 4.42
CA ASP A 151 19.20 11.57 5.76
C ASP A 151 19.06 10.04 5.77
N ARG A 152 18.75 9.43 4.62
CA ARG A 152 18.55 7.98 4.51
C ARG A 152 19.82 7.28 4.08
N ILE A 153 20.21 6.30 4.86
CA ILE A 153 21.35 5.41 4.60
C ILE A 153 20.80 4.06 4.17
N VAL A 154 21.19 3.59 3.00
CA VAL A 154 20.65 2.39 2.36
C VAL A 154 21.76 1.40 2.10
N SER A 155 21.69 0.22 2.71
CA SER A 155 22.59 -0.89 2.40
C SER A 155 22.14 -1.62 1.14
N LEU A 156 23.10 -2.01 0.30
CA LEU A 156 22.87 -2.73 -0.94
C LEU A 156 23.43 -4.14 -0.85
N ASP A 157 22.78 -5.06 -1.54
CA ASP A 157 23.36 -6.37 -1.85
C ASP A 157 23.88 -6.37 -3.30
N LEU A 158 25.18 -6.57 -3.43
CA LEU A 158 25.91 -6.67 -4.69
C LEU A 158 26.53 -8.07 -4.91
N SER A 159 26.14 -9.07 -4.08
CA SER A 159 26.71 -10.42 -4.12
C SER A 159 26.48 -11.11 -5.47
N ASP A 160 25.34 -10.87 -6.10
CA ASP A 160 25.00 -11.36 -7.44
C ASP A 160 25.40 -10.37 -8.56
N GLY A 161 26.33 -9.47 -8.28
CA GLY A 161 26.76 -8.40 -9.18
C GLY A 161 25.84 -7.19 -9.16
N GLY A 162 26.04 -6.28 -10.12
CA GLY A 162 25.32 -5.00 -10.21
C GLY A 162 24.00 -5.07 -10.95
N GLY A 163 23.72 -6.16 -11.65
CA GLY A 163 22.59 -6.25 -12.56
C GLY A 163 22.78 -5.35 -13.80
N PRO A 164 21.72 -5.10 -14.59
CA PRO A 164 21.82 -4.31 -15.81
C PRO A 164 22.14 -2.85 -15.52
N ASP A 165 22.94 -2.25 -16.41
CA ASP A 165 23.21 -0.83 -16.41
C ASP A 165 21.98 -0.05 -16.90
N TYR A 166 21.88 1.20 -16.45
CA TYR A 166 20.81 2.13 -16.86
C TYR A 166 21.38 3.55 -16.98
N SER A 167 20.91 4.31 -17.96
CA SER A 167 21.16 5.76 -18.02
C SER A 167 19.99 6.46 -18.69
N GLY A 168 19.60 7.61 -18.15
CA GLY A 168 18.47 8.39 -18.70
C GLY A 168 18.09 9.57 -17.82
N GLU A 169 17.25 10.42 -18.36
CA GLU A 169 16.58 11.51 -17.63
C GLU A 169 15.17 11.08 -17.23
N ILE A 170 14.78 11.43 -16.03
CA ILE A 170 13.45 11.10 -15.48
C ILE A 170 12.50 12.24 -15.83
N MET A 171 11.52 11.93 -16.69
CA MET A 171 10.52 12.90 -17.11
C MET A 171 9.53 13.23 -15.99
N GLN A 172 8.79 14.34 -16.15
CA GLN A 172 7.74 14.74 -15.22
C GLN A 172 6.71 13.63 -15.02
N GLY A 173 6.31 13.39 -13.76
CA GLY A 173 5.36 12.34 -13.38
C GLY A 173 5.93 10.91 -13.49
N LYS A 174 7.25 10.75 -13.68
CA LYS A 174 7.91 9.44 -13.74
C LYS A 174 8.91 9.28 -12.59
N LEU A 175 9.14 8.02 -12.24
CA LEU A 175 10.05 7.60 -11.17
C LEU A 175 10.93 6.45 -11.66
N LEU A 176 12.15 6.37 -11.16
CA LEU A 176 12.98 5.17 -11.33
C LEU A 176 12.98 4.38 -10.03
N ALA A 177 12.45 3.16 -10.11
CA ALA A 177 12.36 2.22 -8.99
C ALA A 177 13.38 1.11 -9.17
N VAL A 178 14.26 0.87 -8.17
CA VAL A 178 15.32 -0.14 -8.22
C VAL A 178 15.32 -0.97 -6.93
N GLY A 179 15.69 -2.25 -7.05
CA GLY A 179 15.85 -3.13 -5.90
C GLY A 179 17.17 -2.89 -5.17
N ASP A 180 17.20 -3.10 -3.86
CA ASP A 180 18.41 -2.99 -3.06
C ASP A 180 19.37 -4.16 -3.32
N HIS A 181 18.84 -5.34 -3.67
CA HIS A 181 19.64 -6.46 -4.21
C HIS A 181 19.83 -6.26 -5.70
N ARG A 182 20.85 -5.50 -6.06
CA ARG A 182 21.11 -4.97 -7.42
C ARG A 182 21.20 -6.06 -8.48
N GLY A 183 21.85 -7.19 -8.20
CA GLY A 183 22.03 -8.30 -9.14
C GLY A 183 20.80 -9.20 -9.28
N ASN A 184 19.91 -9.21 -8.30
CA ASN A 184 18.74 -10.09 -8.25
C ASN A 184 17.41 -9.31 -8.16
N SER A 185 17.23 -8.34 -9.05
CA SER A 185 16.03 -7.51 -9.06
C SER A 185 15.50 -7.27 -10.48
N LEU A 186 14.24 -7.65 -10.69
CA LEU A 186 13.47 -7.18 -11.84
C LEU A 186 12.89 -5.81 -11.48
N ASP A 187 13.45 -4.75 -12.04
CA ASP A 187 13.14 -3.37 -11.67
C ASP A 187 13.23 -2.40 -12.85
N GLY A 188 13.18 -1.09 -12.56
CA GLY A 188 13.16 -0.03 -13.56
C GLY A 188 14.33 -0.02 -14.53
N ARG A 189 15.44 -0.67 -14.23
CA ARG A 189 16.55 -0.86 -15.16
C ARG A 189 16.21 -1.80 -16.33
N ILE A 190 15.16 -2.64 -16.13
CA ILE A 190 14.71 -3.63 -17.13
C ILE A 190 13.38 -3.20 -17.77
N PHE A 191 12.37 -2.81 -16.96
CA PHE A 191 11.06 -2.45 -17.48
C PHE A 191 10.86 -0.94 -17.69
N GLY A 192 11.86 -0.11 -17.34
CA GLY A 192 11.81 1.34 -17.50
C GLY A 192 11.25 2.07 -16.28
N VAL A 193 10.95 3.34 -16.48
CA VAL A 193 10.36 4.22 -15.45
C VAL A 193 8.92 3.85 -15.16
N VAL A 194 8.47 4.16 -13.94
CA VAL A 194 7.09 3.95 -13.50
C VAL A 194 6.35 5.28 -13.37
N ASP A 195 5.05 5.28 -13.55
CA ASP A 195 4.21 6.45 -13.32
C ASP A 195 4.09 6.73 -11.82
N GLU A 196 4.30 7.99 -11.41
CA GLU A 196 4.14 8.40 -10.02
C GLU A 196 2.72 8.11 -9.52
N GLU A 197 1.72 8.29 -10.38
CA GLU A 197 0.32 7.97 -10.08
C GLU A 197 0.06 6.48 -9.84
N SER A 198 0.93 5.58 -10.33
CA SER A 198 0.83 4.14 -10.10
C SER A 198 1.28 3.71 -8.71
N VAL A 199 1.91 4.61 -7.95
CA VAL A 199 2.39 4.31 -6.60
C VAL A 199 1.21 4.12 -5.66
N TYR A 200 1.10 2.91 -5.12
CA TYR A 200 0.02 2.50 -4.22
C TYR A 200 0.18 3.07 -2.81
N GLY A 201 1.41 3.15 -2.32
CA GLY A 201 1.72 3.66 -0.99
C GLY A 201 3.18 3.50 -0.61
N ARG A 202 3.57 4.14 0.50
CA ARG A 202 4.90 4.09 1.06
C ARG A 202 5.02 2.98 2.10
N ALA A 203 6.03 2.13 1.97
CA ALA A 203 6.44 1.20 3.00
C ALA A 203 7.11 1.97 4.16
N VAL A 204 6.58 1.82 5.37
CA VAL A 204 7.01 2.65 6.53
C VAL A 204 7.85 1.87 7.51
N ALA A 205 7.49 0.60 7.75
CA ALA A 205 8.20 -0.25 8.69
C ALA A 205 7.93 -1.74 8.41
N VAL A 206 8.91 -2.57 8.72
CA VAL A 206 8.71 -4.02 8.89
C VAL A 206 8.15 -4.24 10.28
N TYR A 207 6.98 -4.87 10.39
CA TYR A 207 6.37 -5.18 11.69
C TYR A 207 6.48 -6.66 12.08
N PHE A 208 6.80 -7.52 11.11
CA PHE A 208 7.02 -8.94 11.35
C PHE A 208 8.11 -9.45 10.41
N ARG A 209 9.06 -10.21 10.96
CA ARG A 209 10.14 -10.87 10.21
C ARG A 209 10.14 -12.36 10.51
N ARG A 210 10.29 -13.17 9.46
CA ARG A 210 10.33 -14.61 9.62
C ARG A 210 11.60 -15.01 10.39
N GLY A 211 11.43 -15.69 11.51
CA GLY A 211 12.50 -16.10 12.42
C GLY A 211 12.59 -15.21 13.67
N ASP A 212 12.38 -13.91 13.53
CA ASP A 212 12.49 -12.94 14.65
C ASP A 212 11.12 -12.62 15.28
N GLY A 213 10.01 -12.88 14.57
CA GLY A 213 8.66 -12.59 15.03
C GLY A 213 8.26 -11.12 14.82
N PHE A 214 7.56 -10.56 15.82
CA PHE A 214 7.16 -9.15 15.78
C PHE A 214 8.35 -8.24 16.09
N ILE A 215 8.64 -7.34 15.16
CA ILE A 215 9.70 -6.32 15.24
C ILE A 215 9.13 -4.96 14.84
N TRP A 216 9.93 -3.90 14.96
CA TRP A 216 9.59 -2.60 14.39
C TRP A 216 10.84 -1.97 13.78
N GLN A 217 11.08 -2.24 12.51
CA GLN A 217 12.20 -1.68 11.76
C GLN A 217 11.67 -0.63 10.77
N LYS A 218 12.01 0.65 10.97
CA LYS A 218 11.66 1.73 10.06
C LYS A 218 12.40 1.60 8.72
N LEU A 219 11.76 2.03 7.63
CA LEU A 219 12.26 2.00 6.26
C LEU A 219 12.58 3.40 5.74
#